data_ab9ff9c740683e65ce62beeb4da96b22
#
_entry.id   ab9ff9c740683e65ce62beeb4da96b22
#
_cell.length_a   1.000
_cell.length_b   1.000
_cell.length_c   1.000
_cell.angle_alpha   90.00
_cell.angle_beta   90.00
_cell.angle_gamma   90.00
#
_symmetry.space_group_name_H-M   'P 1'
#
loop_
_entity.id
_entity.type
_entity.pdbx_description
1 polymer ?
#
loop_
_entity_poly.entity_id
_entity_poly.type
_entity_poly.pdbx_seq_one_letter_code
_entity_poly.pdbx_strand_id
1 'polypeptide(L)'
;MDNKNLSTNNEKTKEEEEINVIKHNIPDNENNIKHNKADLDRINKNKENDPITQKLIKEDKMLLFITLTQRCNLNCGYCGNGSNEDIEDLATHNPEVIYDVNLISKFNKVKDLAVCFYGGEPLLRIHLIEKIMPLLPNAKFCLQTNGVLLKSLKPEIVRNFNTILVSIDGDEDTTDFNRGKGMYKMLIKHCKWLRETCKFKGDLIARMTCSGINDIYKSVTHLLSLNIFDHVHWQLDAEWDSDMDARYTNDLAEGFVDWKDRIYNVGITNLMKDFMENLRQGKVLGIVPFLGLIRIFIKGEKVKRILCGSGSDAFNVTTGGYINCCPIAPEFDPIADLKLDNFDHKNLYDTELIAGFCKECEILEKCGGRCLYANKDNWWGEEGRKHVCQTVFHLVKTIEDNLEEIKKIVAENPKLMEEIDYPKFNNSTEIIP
;
A
#
# COMPACT_ATOMS: atom_id res chain seq x y z
N MET A 1 49.14 28.62 8.84
CA MET A 1 49.00 27.96 7.52
C MET A 1 49.10 26.46 7.74
N ASP A 2 48.17 25.73 7.18
CA ASP A 2 48.13 24.27 7.07
C ASP A 2 47.69 23.44 8.28
N ASN A 3 46.41 23.24 8.39
CA ASN A 3 45.81 22.01 8.95
C ASN A 3 44.29 21.98 8.66
N LYS A 4 43.86 21.81 7.38
CA LYS A 4 42.45 21.63 7.01
C LYS A 4 42.20 20.63 5.86
N ASN A 5 43.13 19.77 5.49
CA ASN A 5 42.97 18.86 4.34
C ASN A 5 43.21 17.37 4.66
N LEU A 6 43.09 16.93 5.90
CA LEU A 6 43.35 15.51 6.29
C LEU A 6 42.10 14.73 6.76
N SER A 7 40.92 15.37 6.88
CA SER A 7 39.71 14.65 7.36
C SER A 7 38.81 14.08 6.26
N THR A 8 38.83 14.59 5.03
CA THR A 8 37.92 14.17 3.97
C THR A 8 38.35 12.93 3.19
N ASN A 9 39.63 12.54 3.24
CA ASN A 9 40.12 11.33 2.56
C ASN A 9 39.94 10.05 3.39
N ASN A 10 39.84 10.15 4.72
CA ASN A 10 39.69 8.98 5.60
C ASN A 10 38.23 8.49 5.68
N GLU A 11 37.23 9.34 5.41
CA GLU A 11 35.82 8.91 5.39
C GLU A 11 35.48 8.18 4.07
N LYS A 12 36.00 8.65 2.93
CA LYS A 12 35.80 7.97 1.64
C LYS A 12 36.44 6.59 1.57
N THR A 13 37.59 6.39 2.18
CA THR A 13 38.26 5.07 2.21
C THR A 13 37.57 4.09 3.14
N LYS A 14 36.93 4.55 4.22
CA LYS A 14 36.13 3.67 5.10
C LYS A 14 34.84 3.21 4.47
N GLU A 15 34.13 4.10 3.76
CA GLU A 15 32.92 3.71 3.00
C GLU A 15 33.24 2.73 1.86
N GLU A 16 34.36 2.92 1.16
CA GLU A 16 34.80 2.00 0.10
C GLU A 16 35.31 0.65 0.66
N GLU A 17 35.93 0.63 1.85
CA GLU A 17 36.34 -0.61 2.51
C GLU A 17 35.12 -1.35 3.12
N GLU A 18 34.15 -0.68 3.71
CA GLU A 18 32.90 -1.30 4.18
C GLU A 18 32.07 -1.89 3.02
N ILE A 19 31.99 -1.20 1.88
CA ILE A 19 31.32 -1.71 0.68
C ILE A 19 32.06 -2.95 0.10
N ASN A 20 33.39 -3.01 0.21
CA ASN A 20 34.16 -4.17 -0.26
C ASN A 20 34.10 -5.37 0.70
N VAL A 21 33.98 -5.15 2.01
CA VAL A 21 33.79 -6.24 2.99
C VAL A 21 32.40 -6.89 2.84
N ILE A 22 31.39 -6.10 2.52
CA ILE A 22 30.02 -6.62 2.28
C ILE A 22 29.97 -7.47 1.00
N LYS A 23 30.75 -7.15 -0.04
CA LYS A 23 30.79 -7.91 -1.29
C LYS A 23 31.39 -9.31 -1.16
N HIS A 24 32.12 -9.63 -0.11
CA HIS A 24 32.85 -10.91 0.02
C HIS A 24 32.16 -11.95 0.92
N ASN A 25 31.02 -11.61 1.57
CA ASN A 25 30.35 -12.52 2.50
C ASN A 25 28.90 -12.87 2.13
N ILE A 26 28.47 -12.61 0.90
CA ILE A 26 27.17 -13.08 0.41
C ILE A 26 27.34 -14.51 -0.12
N PRO A 27 26.71 -15.54 0.50
CA PRO A 27 26.71 -16.87 -0.10
C PRO A 27 25.99 -16.80 -1.44
N ASP A 28 26.65 -17.20 -2.52
CA ASP A 28 26.03 -17.42 -3.83
C ASP A 28 24.94 -18.50 -3.69
N ASN A 29 23.71 -18.07 -3.47
CA ASN A 29 22.56 -18.95 -3.32
C ASN A 29 21.96 -19.26 -4.70
N GLU A 30 22.82 -19.77 -5.63
CA GLU A 30 22.39 -20.23 -6.96
C GLU A 30 21.32 -21.34 -6.90
N ASN A 31 21.15 -22.01 -5.76
CA ASN A 31 20.21 -23.12 -5.64
C ASN A 31 18.75 -22.64 -5.42
N ASN A 32 18.52 -21.52 -4.75
CA ASN A 32 17.16 -20.97 -4.58
C ASN A 32 16.61 -20.37 -5.90
N ILE A 33 17.49 -19.87 -6.77
CA ILE A 33 17.09 -19.32 -8.08
C ILE A 33 16.72 -20.45 -9.06
N LYS A 34 17.26 -21.65 -8.91
CA LYS A 34 16.98 -22.78 -9.81
C LYS A 34 15.58 -23.38 -9.64
N HIS A 35 15.03 -23.40 -8.42
CA HIS A 35 13.65 -23.82 -8.20
C HIS A 35 12.64 -22.85 -8.81
N ASN A 36 12.94 -21.56 -8.80
CA ASN A 36 12.09 -20.52 -9.36
C ASN A 36 12.04 -20.51 -10.90
N LYS A 37 13.08 -20.98 -11.59
CA LYS A 37 13.13 -20.90 -13.05
C LYS A 37 12.12 -21.80 -13.75
N ALA A 38 11.92 -23.02 -13.26
CA ALA A 38 10.94 -23.97 -13.82
C ALA A 38 9.49 -23.53 -13.57
N ASP A 39 9.23 -22.90 -12.39
CA ASP A 39 7.93 -22.35 -12.07
C ASP A 39 7.65 -21.05 -12.84
N LEU A 40 8.66 -20.20 -13.02
CA LEU A 40 8.58 -19.01 -13.88
C LEU A 40 8.36 -19.40 -15.35
N ASP A 41 9.02 -20.42 -15.86
CA ASP A 41 8.82 -20.91 -17.24
C ASP A 41 7.40 -21.50 -17.40
N ARG A 42 6.84 -22.15 -16.38
CA ARG A 42 5.46 -22.66 -16.38
C ARG A 42 4.44 -21.54 -16.32
N ILE A 43 4.67 -20.52 -15.47
CA ILE A 43 3.86 -19.34 -15.35
C ILE A 43 3.89 -18.56 -16.68
N ASN A 44 5.05 -18.34 -17.27
CA ASN A 44 5.21 -17.64 -18.54
C ASN A 44 4.49 -18.34 -19.71
N LYS A 45 4.52 -19.66 -19.74
CA LYS A 45 3.83 -20.46 -20.78
C LYS A 45 2.30 -20.36 -20.71
N ASN A 46 1.75 -20.20 -19.49
CA ASN A 46 0.31 -19.99 -19.29
C ASN A 46 -0.13 -18.55 -19.61
N LYS A 47 0.78 -17.57 -19.49
CA LYS A 47 0.52 -16.15 -19.74
C LYS A 47 0.26 -15.82 -21.21
N GLU A 48 0.90 -16.53 -22.13
CA GLU A 48 0.82 -16.23 -23.57
C GLU A 48 -0.63 -16.29 -24.12
N ASN A 49 -1.52 -17.05 -23.48
CA ASN A 49 -2.90 -17.29 -23.93
C ASN A 49 -3.96 -16.66 -23.01
N ASP A 50 -3.59 -16.04 -21.88
CA ASP A 50 -4.58 -15.39 -21.01
C ASP A 50 -4.88 -13.96 -21.47
N PRO A 51 -6.14 -13.67 -21.88
CA PRO A 51 -6.50 -12.34 -22.39
C PRO A 51 -6.28 -11.20 -21.39
N ILE A 52 -6.33 -11.47 -20.09
CA ILE A 52 -6.14 -10.46 -19.05
C ILE A 52 -4.67 -10.11 -18.95
N THR A 53 -3.81 -11.10 -18.89
CA THR A 53 -2.34 -10.91 -18.89
C THR A 53 -1.89 -10.15 -20.13
N GLN A 54 -2.42 -10.52 -21.33
CA GLN A 54 -2.11 -9.83 -22.56
C GLN A 54 -2.59 -8.37 -22.55
N LYS A 55 -3.74 -8.09 -21.92
CA LYS A 55 -4.23 -6.73 -21.73
C LYS A 55 -3.28 -5.92 -20.82
N LEU A 56 -2.87 -6.47 -19.67
CA LEU A 56 -1.93 -5.81 -18.75
C LEU A 56 -0.61 -5.47 -19.43
N ILE A 57 -0.02 -6.43 -20.17
CA ILE A 57 1.22 -6.23 -20.92
C ILE A 57 1.07 -5.15 -22.00
N LYS A 58 -0.09 -5.07 -22.65
CA LYS A 58 -0.38 -4.07 -23.70
C LYS A 58 -0.61 -2.67 -23.11
N GLU A 59 -1.35 -2.56 -22.03
CA GLU A 59 -1.59 -1.30 -21.32
C GLU A 59 -0.30 -0.79 -20.70
N ASP A 60 0.53 -1.70 -20.22
CA ASP A 60 1.87 -1.44 -19.67
C ASP A 60 1.81 -0.36 -18.58
N LYS A 61 0.83 -0.54 -17.68
CA LYS A 61 0.61 0.27 -16.49
C LYS A 61 1.13 -0.50 -15.28
N MET A 62 1.90 0.17 -14.43
CA MET A 62 2.50 -0.48 -13.25
C MET A 62 2.51 0.45 -12.05
N LEU A 63 2.16 -0.10 -10.88
CA LEU A 63 2.51 0.48 -9.59
C LEU A 63 3.74 -0.22 -9.04
N LEU A 64 4.80 0.52 -8.80
CA LEU A 64 6.04 0.02 -8.24
C LEU A 64 6.23 0.58 -6.83
N PHE A 65 6.11 -0.26 -5.82
CA PHE A 65 6.61 0.06 -4.50
C PHE A 65 8.14 -0.04 -4.49
N ILE A 66 8.80 0.86 -3.80
CA ILE A 66 10.24 0.79 -3.55
C ILE A 66 10.44 0.86 -2.04
N THR A 67 10.83 -0.26 -1.45
CA THR A 67 11.18 -0.34 -0.04
C THR A 67 12.56 0.28 0.16
N LEU A 68 12.60 1.45 0.83
CA LEU A 68 13.83 2.21 1.03
C LEU A 68 14.61 1.79 2.28
N THR A 69 13.93 1.21 3.26
CA THR A 69 14.49 0.67 4.49
C THR A 69 13.44 -0.18 5.20
N GLN A 70 13.86 -1.17 5.95
CA GLN A 70 12.97 -1.91 6.86
C GLN A 70 12.84 -1.21 8.24
N ARG A 71 13.72 -0.26 8.54
CA ARG A 71 13.72 0.46 9.82
C ARG A 71 12.56 1.46 9.89
N CYS A 72 12.05 1.64 11.10
CA CYS A 72 11.05 2.64 11.41
C CYS A 72 11.46 3.43 12.66
N ASN A 73 11.00 4.67 12.76
CA ASN A 73 11.15 5.54 13.94
C ASN A 73 9.94 5.50 14.87
N LEU A 74 8.99 4.61 14.62
CA LEU A 74 7.82 4.31 15.46
C LEU A 74 7.75 2.82 15.75
N ASN A 75 7.00 2.46 16.79
CA ASN A 75 6.65 1.10 17.16
C ASN A 75 5.13 1.04 17.39
N CYS A 76 4.35 1.04 16.29
CA CYS A 76 2.89 1.02 16.35
C CYS A 76 2.40 -0.36 16.80
N GLY A 77 1.36 -0.41 17.65
CA GLY A 77 0.90 -1.63 18.31
C GLY A 77 0.37 -2.73 17.37
N TYR A 78 0.06 -2.39 16.13
CA TYR A 78 -0.42 -3.32 15.10
C TYR A 78 0.61 -3.57 13.97
N CYS A 79 1.87 -3.11 14.14
CA CYS A 79 2.86 -3.20 13.07
C CYS A 79 3.58 -4.54 13.09
N GLY A 80 3.50 -5.32 12.00
CA GLY A 80 4.22 -6.59 11.85
C GLY A 80 5.73 -6.45 11.66
N ASN A 81 6.27 -5.24 11.52
CA ASN A 81 7.72 -5.04 11.37
C ASN A 81 8.50 -5.17 12.70
N GLY A 82 7.86 -5.58 13.81
CA GLY A 82 8.52 -5.81 15.08
C GLY A 82 9.28 -4.59 15.65
N SER A 83 10.04 -4.81 16.71
CA SER A 83 11.07 -3.88 17.15
C SER A 83 12.24 -3.92 16.13
N ASN A 84 12.92 -2.78 15.92
CA ASN A 84 14.10 -2.71 15.02
C ASN A 84 15.23 -3.70 15.40
N GLU A 85 15.08 -4.44 16.48
CA GLU A 85 16.03 -5.43 17.00
C GLU A 85 15.82 -6.82 16.37
N ASP A 86 14.60 -7.11 15.84
CA ASP A 86 14.22 -8.44 15.33
C ASP A 86 14.32 -8.54 13.81
N ILE A 87 14.86 -7.52 13.13
CA ILE A 87 15.04 -7.57 11.66
C ILE A 87 16.19 -8.53 11.35
N GLU A 88 15.86 -9.78 11.03
CA GLU A 88 16.82 -10.74 10.53
C GLU A 88 17.44 -10.27 9.22
N ASP A 89 18.75 -10.40 9.09
CA ASP A 89 19.50 -10.07 7.87
C ASP A 89 19.31 -11.18 6.83
N LEU A 90 18.10 -11.24 6.28
CA LEU A 90 17.78 -12.12 5.16
C LEU A 90 18.34 -11.50 3.87
N ALA A 91 18.93 -12.32 3.00
CA ALA A 91 19.50 -11.86 1.72
C ALA A 91 18.50 -11.07 0.86
N THR A 92 17.21 -11.35 1.03
CA THR A 92 16.09 -10.66 0.34
C THR A 92 15.61 -9.42 1.08
N HIS A 93 15.90 -9.28 2.38
CA HIS A 93 15.31 -8.27 3.29
C HIS A 93 16.38 -7.65 4.19
N ASN A 94 17.46 -7.14 3.61
CA ASN A 94 18.42 -6.34 4.35
C ASN A 94 17.70 -5.10 4.97
N PRO A 95 18.03 -4.66 6.20
CA PRO A 95 17.48 -3.46 6.79
C PRO A 95 17.62 -2.21 5.90
N GLU A 96 18.65 -2.18 5.07
CA GLU A 96 18.99 -1.05 4.20
C GLU A 96 19.11 -1.47 2.74
N VAL A 97 19.02 -0.50 1.83
CA VAL A 97 19.22 -0.72 0.40
C VAL A 97 20.68 -1.08 0.12
N ILE A 98 20.91 -2.29 -0.41
CA ILE A 98 22.24 -2.84 -0.73
C ILE A 98 22.51 -2.98 -2.24
N TYR A 99 21.58 -2.59 -3.09
CA TYR A 99 21.75 -2.62 -4.56
C TYR A 99 22.04 -1.22 -5.11
N ASP A 100 22.59 -1.16 -6.33
CA ASP A 100 22.77 0.13 -7.04
C ASP A 100 21.40 0.70 -7.44
N VAL A 101 20.98 1.78 -6.78
CA VAL A 101 19.69 2.44 -7.05
C VAL A 101 19.55 2.95 -8.48
N ASN A 102 20.64 3.10 -9.24
CA ASN A 102 20.58 3.47 -10.67
C ASN A 102 19.86 2.39 -11.50
N LEU A 103 19.83 1.14 -11.03
CA LEU A 103 19.09 0.04 -11.66
C LEU A 103 17.58 0.29 -11.74
N ILE A 104 17.02 1.13 -10.86
CA ILE A 104 15.61 1.55 -10.91
C ILE A 104 15.26 2.20 -12.26
N SER A 105 16.23 2.81 -12.94
CA SER A 105 16.01 3.37 -14.28
C SER A 105 15.55 2.35 -15.33
N LYS A 106 15.72 1.04 -15.08
CA LYS A 106 15.20 -0.02 -15.95
C LYS A 106 13.67 0.06 -16.12
N PHE A 107 12.96 0.63 -15.13
CA PHE A 107 11.52 0.85 -15.18
C PHE A 107 11.09 2.06 -16.04
N ASN A 108 12.00 2.88 -16.58
CA ASN A 108 11.65 3.94 -17.54
C ASN A 108 10.97 3.43 -18.81
N LYS A 109 11.04 2.12 -19.07
CA LYS A 109 10.38 1.48 -20.21
C LYS A 109 8.88 1.27 -20.00
N VAL A 110 8.40 1.33 -18.77
CA VAL A 110 6.96 1.21 -18.41
C VAL A 110 6.23 2.46 -18.90
N LYS A 111 5.13 2.30 -19.63
CA LYS A 111 4.40 3.42 -20.25
C LYS A 111 3.67 4.31 -19.25
N ASP A 112 2.99 3.71 -18.27
CA ASP A 112 2.28 4.42 -17.20
C ASP A 112 2.76 3.89 -15.85
N LEU A 113 3.86 4.47 -15.37
CA LEU A 113 4.53 4.09 -14.13
C LEU A 113 4.08 5.00 -12.98
N ALA A 114 3.58 4.39 -11.92
CA ALA A 114 3.47 5.01 -10.60
C ALA A 114 4.50 4.37 -9.65
N VAL A 115 5.17 5.18 -8.87
CA VAL A 115 6.18 4.74 -7.90
C VAL A 115 5.75 5.17 -6.51
N CYS A 116 5.62 4.23 -5.59
CA CYS A 116 5.32 4.49 -4.19
C CYS A 116 6.55 4.22 -3.33
N PHE A 117 7.10 5.25 -2.69
CA PHE A 117 8.15 5.07 -1.70
C PHE A 117 7.56 4.50 -0.42
N TYR A 118 8.13 3.39 0.04
CA TYR A 118 7.61 2.53 1.09
C TYR A 118 8.74 2.00 1.98
N GLY A 119 8.38 1.23 3.01
CA GLY A 119 9.29 0.55 3.93
C GLY A 119 8.77 0.58 5.36
N GLY A 120 9.64 0.47 6.34
CA GLY A 120 9.30 0.78 7.73
C GLY A 120 8.90 2.26 7.83
N GLU A 121 9.87 3.18 7.59
CA GLU A 121 9.58 4.61 7.35
C GLU A 121 10.48 5.14 6.23
N PRO A 122 9.96 5.39 5.03
CA PRO A 122 10.76 5.81 3.89
C PRO A 122 11.46 7.16 4.08
N LEU A 123 10.94 8.05 4.91
CA LEU A 123 11.57 9.34 5.18
C LEU A 123 12.82 9.27 6.04
N LEU A 124 13.17 8.11 6.59
CA LEU A 124 14.51 7.88 7.13
C LEU A 124 15.59 7.88 6.04
N ARG A 125 15.18 7.72 4.77
CA ARG A 125 16.07 7.64 3.61
C ARG A 125 15.70 8.68 2.53
N ILE A 126 15.45 9.93 2.94
CA ILE A 126 15.09 11.05 2.04
C ILE A 126 16.09 11.20 0.89
N HIS A 127 17.38 11.00 1.15
CA HIS A 127 18.42 11.07 0.13
C HIS A 127 18.24 10.05 -1.01
N LEU A 128 17.66 8.86 -0.73
CA LEU A 128 17.31 7.89 -1.76
C LEU A 128 16.11 8.36 -2.59
N ILE A 129 15.12 8.99 -1.97
CA ILE A 129 13.99 9.61 -2.70
C ILE A 129 14.52 10.66 -3.67
N GLU A 130 15.38 11.58 -3.18
CA GLU A 130 16.01 12.62 -4.00
C GLU A 130 16.87 12.04 -5.15
N LYS A 131 17.50 10.88 -4.94
CA LYS A 131 18.29 10.18 -5.94
C LYS A 131 17.44 9.43 -6.97
N ILE A 132 16.35 8.79 -6.54
CA ILE A 132 15.51 7.93 -7.40
C ILE A 132 14.58 8.76 -8.31
N MET A 133 13.96 9.81 -7.79
CA MET A 133 13.01 10.61 -8.58
C MET A 133 13.57 11.07 -9.94
N PRO A 134 14.80 11.60 -10.04
CA PRO A 134 15.37 11.99 -11.32
C PRO A 134 15.64 10.83 -12.29
N LEU A 135 15.78 9.59 -11.78
CA LEU A 135 15.97 8.40 -12.61
C LEU A 135 14.70 7.99 -13.36
N LEU A 136 13.53 8.47 -12.91
CA LEU A 136 12.20 8.11 -13.44
C LEU A 136 11.38 9.37 -13.81
N PRO A 137 11.81 10.18 -14.77
CA PRO A 137 11.25 11.52 -15.01
C PRO A 137 9.80 11.53 -15.47
N ASN A 138 9.28 10.41 -15.97
CA ASN A 138 7.89 10.28 -16.43
C ASN A 138 6.97 9.58 -15.43
N ALA A 139 7.51 9.13 -14.30
CA ALA A 139 6.72 8.42 -13.29
C ALA A 139 5.84 9.39 -12.46
N LYS A 140 4.71 8.87 -12.00
CA LYS A 140 3.91 9.49 -10.93
C LYS A 140 4.47 9.03 -9.60
N PHE A 141 4.69 9.95 -8.66
CA PHE A 141 5.29 9.61 -7.37
C PHE A 141 4.27 9.64 -6.24
N CYS A 142 4.33 8.62 -5.41
CA CYS A 142 3.55 8.47 -4.20
C CYS A 142 4.49 8.26 -3.00
N LEU A 143 4.03 8.65 -1.84
CA LEU A 143 4.74 8.44 -0.58
C LEU A 143 3.75 7.89 0.45
N GLN A 144 4.08 6.76 1.08
CA GLN A 144 3.36 6.29 2.26
C GLN A 144 4.28 6.46 3.47
N THR A 145 3.84 7.24 4.46
CA THR A 145 4.68 7.66 5.60
C THR A 145 3.89 7.74 6.90
N ASN A 146 4.57 7.47 8.01
CA ASN A 146 4.04 7.75 9.34
C ASN A 146 3.96 9.26 9.67
N GLY A 147 4.48 10.10 8.80
CA GLY A 147 4.34 11.56 8.86
C GLY A 147 5.26 12.30 9.83
N VAL A 148 6.03 11.60 10.66
CA VAL A 148 6.94 12.23 11.67
C VAL A 148 7.96 13.15 11.00
N LEU A 149 8.57 12.67 9.92
CA LEU A 149 9.66 13.35 9.22
C LEU A 149 9.21 14.20 8.01
N LEU A 150 7.92 14.41 7.81
CA LEU A 150 7.43 15.19 6.67
C LEU A 150 8.09 16.56 6.52
N LYS A 151 8.34 17.25 7.61
CA LYS A 151 9.00 18.57 7.60
C LYS A 151 10.50 18.54 7.27
N SER A 152 11.09 17.37 7.19
CA SER A 152 12.48 17.20 6.71
C SER A 152 12.57 17.21 5.19
N LEU A 153 11.43 17.05 4.49
CA LEU A 153 11.38 17.19 3.05
C LEU A 153 11.47 18.65 2.63
N LYS A 154 12.21 18.92 1.58
CA LYS A 154 12.22 20.24 0.92
C LYS A 154 10.87 20.46 0.21
N PRO A 155 10.29 21.69 0.26
CA PRO A 155 9.02 21.96 -0.40
C PRO A 155 8.97 21.66 -1.91
N GLU A 156 10.10 21.78 -2.62
CA GLU A 156 10.22 21.40 -4.03
C GLU A 156 10.08 19.89 -4.24
N ILE A 157 10.60 19.07 -3.34
CA ILE A 157 10.44 17.60 -3.39
C ILE A 157 8.99 17.23 -3.10
N VAL A 158 8.37 17.87 -2.09
CA VAL A 158 6.94 17.65 -1.78
C VAL A 158 6.06 17.90 -3.00
N ARG A 159 6.32 18.94 -3.79
CA ARG A 159 5.52 19.28 -4.98
C ARG A 159 5.65 18.27 -6.14
N ASN A 160 6.65 17.43 -6.12
CA ASN A 160 6.83 16.37 -7.13
C ASN A 160 5.98 15.12 -6.84
N PHE A 161 5.40 15.01 -5.63
CA PHE A 161 4.48 13.91 -5.35
C PHE A 161 3.10 14.16 -5.96
N ASN A 162 2.51 13.11 -6.52
CA ASN A 162 1.12 13.07 -6.96
C ASN A 162 0.18 12.69 -5.81
N THR A 163 0.67 11.83 -4.90
CA THR A 163 -0.09 11.36 -3.75
C THR A 163 0.82 11.26 -2.52
N ILE A 164 0.35 11.70 -1.38
CA ILE A 164 0.98 11.45 -0.08
C ILE A 164 -0.06 10.79 0.84
N LEU A 165 0.24 9.58 1.30
CA LEU A 165 -0.56 8.84 2.26
C LEU A 165 0.09 9.02 3.64
N VAL A 166 -0.65 9.69 4.54
CA VAL A 166 -0.19 9.91 5.92
C VAL A 166 -0.92 8.97 6.85
N SER A 167 -0.14 8.18 7.58
CA SER A 167 -0.67 7.23 8.54
C SER A 167 -1.27 7.93 9.76
N ILE A 168 -2.60 7.89 9.89
CA ILE A 168 -3.39 8.51 10.99
C ILE A 168 -4.68 7.70 11.18
N ASP A 169 -5.03 7.33 12.43
CA ASP A 169 -6.05 6.30 12.69
C ASP A 169 -7.41 6.86 13.12
N GLY A 170 -7.63 8.15 13.01
CA GLY A 170 -8.86 8.81 13.39
C GLY A 170 -8.62 10.03 14.27
N ASP A 171 -9.32 10.12 15.40
CA ASP A 171 -9.15 11.20 16.37
C ASP A 171 -7.84 11.09 17.18
N GLU A 172 -7.64 12.03 18.11
CA GLU A 172 -6.43 12.10 18.94
C GLU A 172 -6.26 10.84 19.79
N ASP A 173 -7.33 10.38 20.43
CA ASP A 173 -7.26 9.25 21.35
C ASP A 173 -6.87 7.96 20.62
N THR A 174 -7.50 7.69 19.47
CA THR A 174 -7.24 6.50 18.67
C THR A 174 -5.83 6.55 18.03
N THR A 175 -5.45 7.69 17.46
CA THR A 175 -4.14 7.84 16.81
C THR A 175 -3.02 7.76 17.83
N ASP A 176 -3.14 8.42 18.98
CA ASP A 176 -2.12 8.43 20.01
C ASP A 176 -2.00 7.07 20.72
N PHE A 177 -3.10 6.33 20.87
CA PHE A 177 -3.07 4.97 21.39
C PHE A 177 -2.23 4.03 20.51
N ASN A 178 -2.45 4.06 19.21
CA ASN A 178 -1.79 3.15 18.27
C ASN A 178 -0.34 3.56 17.94
N ARG A 179 -0.08 4.86 17.82
CA ARG A 179 1.17 5.39 17.24
C ARG A 179 2.07 6.12 18.23
N GLY A 180 1.57 6.38 19.44
CA GLY A 180 2.29 7.07 20.50
C GLY A 180 1.73 8.46 20.82
N LYS A 181 1.88 8.84 22.07
CA LYS A 181 1.33 10.08 22.64
C LYS A 181 1.81 11.33 21.89
N GLY A 182 0.88 12.20 21.52
CA GLY A 182 1.14 13.47 20.84
C GLY A 182 1.31 13.35 19.32
N MET A 183 1.23 12.13 18.78
CA MET A 183 1.35 11.88 17.35
C MET A 183 0.25 12.58 16.55
N TYR A 184 -1.01 12.51 16.98
CA TYR A 184 -2.12 13.16 16.30
C TYR A 184 -1.86 14.66 16.07
N LYS A 185 -1.55 15.40 17.12
CA LYS A 185 -1.30 16.86 17.02
C LYS A 185 -0.14 17.19 16.08
N MET A 186 0.92 16.39 16.14
CA MET A 186 2.07 16.55 15.26
C MET A 186 1.70 16.29 13.81
N LEU A 187 0.97 15.21 13.52
CA LEU A 187 0.53 14.84 12.16
C LEU A 187 -0.36 15.92 11.55
N ILE A 188 -1.37 16.40 12.28
CA ILE A 188 -2.23 17.49 11.81
C ILE A 188 -1.41 18.74 11.47
N LYS A 189 -0.42 19.11 12.33
CA LYS A 189 0.49 20.23 12.06
C LYS A 189 1.33 20.00 10.79
N HIS A 190 1.80 18.78 10.55
CA HIS A 190 2.61 18.45 9.38
C HIS A 190 1.76 18.41 8.10
N CYS A 191 0.54 17.88 8.16
CA CYS A 191 -0.39 17.90 7.03
C CYS A 191 -0.81 19.32 6.63
N LYS A 192 -1.08 20.20 7.62
CA LYS A 192 -1.31 21.63 7.35
C LYS A 192 -0.09 22.28 6.70
N TRP A 193 1.11 21.99 7.16
CA TRP A 193 2.34 22.49 6.54
C TRP A 193 2.51 22.05 5.08
N LEU A 194 2.13 20.81 4.72
CA LEU A 194 2.11 20.37 3.32
C LEU A 194 1.21 21.27 2.47
N ARG A 195 0.00 21.60 2.95
CA ARG A 195 -0.97 22.45 2.21
C ARG A 195 -0.55 23.91 2.19
N GLU A 196 -0.24 24.46 3.36
CA GLU A 196 -0.07 25.90 3.55
C GLU A 196 1.32 26.40 3.12
N THR A 197 2.38 25.64 3.46
CA THR A 197 3.77 26.05 3.21
C THR A 197 4.30 25.46 1.91
N CYS A 198 4.19 24.13 1.73
CA CYS A 198 4.69 23.49 0.52
C CYS A 198 3.79 23.73 -0.69
N LYS A 199 2.53 24.17 -0.47
CA LYS A 199 1.51 24.35 -1.53
C LYS A 199 1.26 23.03 -2.29
N PHE A 200 1.29 21.90 -1.57
CA PHE A 200 1.02 20.59 -2.13
C PHE A 200 -0.40 20.54 -2.70
N LYS A 201 -0.53 20.17 -3.97
CA LYS A 201 -1.79 20.10 -4.73
C LYS A 201 -2.16 18.67 -5.10
N GLY A 202 -1.27 17.70 -4.80
CA GLY A 202 -1.56 16.30 -5.01
C GLY A 202 -2.59 15.77 -4.02
N ASP A 203 -2.93 14.51 -4.17
CA ASP A 203 -3.87 13.81 -3.30
C ASP A 203 -3.25 13.56 -1.92
N LEU A 204 -3.79 14.16 -0.88
CA LEU A 204 -3.38 13.93 0.50
C LEU A 204 -4.39 13.01 1.17
N ILE A 205 -3.97 11.79 1.44
CA ILE A 205 -4.83 10.71 1.94
C ILE A 205 -4.54 10.48 3.42
N ALA A 206 -5.58 10.48 4.24
CA ALA A 206 -5.51 9.92 5.58
C ALA A 206 -5.57 8.39 5.48
N ARG A 207 -4.47 7.72 5.83
CA ARG A 207 -4.34 6.26 5.76
C ARG A 207 -4.48 5.68 7.16
N MET A 208 -5.60 5.02 7.42
CA MET A 208 -5.92 4.41 8.72
C MET A 208 -5.58 2.93 8.75
N THR A 209 -5.15 2.43 9.90
CA THR A 209 -5.31 1.03 10.30
C THR A 209 -6.51 0.95 11.25
N CYS A 210 -7.48 0.13 10.90
CA CYS A 210 -8.72 -0.02 11.66
C CYS A 210 -8.65 -1.32 12.45
N SER A 211 -8.49 -1.21 13.74
CA SER A 211 -8.48 -2.32 14.70
C SER A 211 -9.75 -2.34 15.56
N GLY A 212 -9.88 -3.35 16.41
CA GLY A 212 -11.05 -3.52 17.27
C GLY A 212 -11.35 -2.39 18.25
N ILE A 213 -10.47 -1.38 18.39
CA ILE A 213 -10.70 -0.17 19.18
C ILE A 213 -11.29 0.98 18.37
N ASN A 214 -11.29 0.89 17.03
CA ASN A 214 -11.80 1.96 16.17
C ASN A 214 -13.31 1.95 16.06
N ASP A 215 -13.95 3.10 16.28
CA ASP A 215 -15.24 3.42 15.70
C ASP A 215 -15.01 4.01 14.31
N ILE A 216 -15.26 3.20 13.28
CA ILE A 216 -14.98 3.57 11.89
C ILE A 216 -15.78 4.82 11.45
N TYR A 217 -17.03 4.95 11.88
CA TYR A 217 -17.86 6.11 11.54
C TYR A 217 -17.27 7.38 12.14
N LYS A 218 -16.97 7.36 13.44
CA LYS A 218 -16.38 8.48 14.16
C LYS A 218 -15.01 8.86 13.57
N SER A 219 -14.16 7.87 13.31
CA SER A 219 -12.80 8.10 12.79
C SER A 219 -12.82 8.73 11.40
N VAL A 220 -13.60 8.18 10.47
CA VAL A 220 -13.68 8.68 9.09
C VAL A 220 -14.32 10.06 9.04
N THR A 221 -15.45 10.28 9.72
CA THR A 221 -16.13 11.59 9.75
C THR A 221 -15.26 12.66 10.39
N HIS A 222 -14.52 12.31 11.46
CA HIS A 222 -13.56 13.22 12.08
C HIS A 222 -12.49 13.67 11.07
N LEU A 223 -11.81 12.73 10.38
CA LEU A 223 -10.76 13.05 9.43
C LEU A 223 -11.26 13.88 8.23
N LEU A 224 -12.45 13.57 7.71
CA LEU A 224 -13.10 14.37 6.67
C LEU A 224 -13.41 15.78 7.14
N SER A 225 -13.86 15.96 8.39
CA SER A 225 -14.22 17.26 8.95
C SER A 225 -13.05 18.23 9.09
N LEU A 226 -11.81 17.72 9.13
CA LEU A 226 -10.61 18.54 9.22
C LEU A 226 -10.35 19.39 7.98
N ASN A 227 -10.93 19.01 6.82
CA ASN A 227 -10.72 19.68 5.52
C ASN A 227 -9.22 19.84 5.16
N ILE A 228 -8.39 18.89 5.55
CA ILE A 228 -6.95 18.83 5.25
C ILE A 228 -6.69 17.75 4.19
N PHE A 229 -7.37 16.61 4.36
CA PHE A 229 -7.26 15.45 3.50
C PHE A 229 -8.28 15.52 2.37
N ASP A 230 -7.87 15.10 1.17
CA ASP A 230 -8.80 14.94 0.04
C ASP A 230 -9.57 13.64 0.17
N HIS A 231 -8.90 12.60 0.70
CA HIS A 231 -9.49 11.28 0.86
C HIS A 231 -9.13 10.67 2.22
N VAL A 232 -10.00 9.77 2.66
CA VAL A 232 -9.77 8.87 3.80
C VAL A 232 -9.83 7.43 3.29
N HIS A 233 -8.83 6.66 3.65
CA HIS A 233 -8.73 5.24 3.37
C HIS A 233 -8.41 4.48 4.65
N TRP A 234 -8.94 3.28 4.80
CA TRP A 234 -8.57 2.40 5.91
C TRP A 234 -8.29 0.99 5.44
N GLN A 235 -7.49 0.27 6.22
CA GLN A 235 -7.28 -1.17 6.16
C GLN A 235 -7.69 -1.77 7.48
N LEU A 236 -8.26 -2.97 7.47
CA LEU A 236 -8.40 -3.75 8.68
C LEU A 236 -7.02 -4.16 9.17
N ASP A 237 -6.84 -4.16 10.49
CA ASP A 237 -5.64 -4.67 11.14
C ASP A 237 -5.40 -6.14 10.75
N ALA A 238 -4.17 -6.47 10.41
CA ALA A 238 -3.77 -7.83 10.08
C ALA A 238 -3.48 -8.67 11.33
N GLU A 239 -3.22 -8.00 12.47
CA GLU A 239 -3.01 -8.63 13.78
C GLU A 239 -1.86 -9.65 13.80
N TRP A 240 -0.71 -9.23 13.29
CA TRP A 240 0.50 -10.03 13.09
C TRP A 240 1.00 -10.82 14.32
N ASP A 241 0.83 -10.25 15.53
CA ASP A 241 1.38 -10.80 16.77
C ASP A 241 0.45 -11.80 17.48
N SER A 242 -0.67 -12.15 16.85
CA SER A 242 -1.67 -12.97 17.50
C SER A 242 -1.67 -14.38 16.94
N ASP A 243 -1.73 -15.36 17.84
CA ASP A 243 -2.24 -16.68 17.51
C ASP A 243 -3.71 -16.53 17.07
N MET A 244 -3.89 -16.41 15.76
CA MET A 244 -5.19 -16.11 15.15
C MET A 244 -6.18 -17.26 15.35
N ASP A 245 -5.70 -18.51 15.42
CA ASP A 245 -6.55 -19.64 15.78
C ASP A 245 -7.02 -19.50 17.23
N ALA A 246 -6.16 -19.03 18.14
CA ALA A 246 -6.55 -18.72 19.50
C ALA A 246 -7.50 -17.51 19.58
N ARG A 247 -7.33 -16.52 18.73
CA ARG A 247 -8.17 -15.30 18.67
C ARG A 247 -9.59 -15.57 18.20
N TYR A 248 -9.76 -16.49 17.25
CA TYR A 248 -11.07 -16.86 16.72
C TYR A 248 -11.70 -18.10 17.36
N THR A 249 -10.99 -18.78 18.24
CA THR A 249 -11.49 -19.94 19.00
C THR A 249 -11.73 -19.64 20.48
N ASN A 250 -11.30 -18.48 21.01
CA ASN A 250 -11.44 -18.06 22.40
C ASN A 250 -12.26 -16.75 22.53
N ASP A 251 -12.38 -16.18 23.72
CA ASP A 251 -13.13 -14.94 24.05
C ASP A 251 -12.78 -13.73 23.14
N LEU A 252 -11.62 -13.74 22.50
CA LEU A 252 -11.19 -12.69 21.55
C LEU A 252 -11.93 -12.77 20.20
N ALA A 253 -12.36 -13.97 19.78
CA ALA A 253 -13.21 -14.11 18.60
C ALA A 253 -14.56 -13.43 18.79
N GLU A 254 -15.13 -13.54 19.99
CA GLU A 254 -16.34 -12.80 20.35
C GLU A 254 -16.09 -11.29 20.26
N GLY A 255 -14.90 -10.81 20.67
CA GLY A 255 -14.51 -9.40 20.59
C GLY A 255 -14.52 -8.86 19.15
N PHE A 256 -13.91 -9.58 18.18
CA PHE A 256 -13.92 -9.17 16.77
C PHE A 256 -15.32 -9.24 16.16
N VAL A 257 -16.08 -10.30 16.43
CA VAL A 257 -17.43 -10.48 15.90
C VAL A 257 -18.37 -9.41 16.43
N ASP A 258 -18.32 -9.14 17.73
CA ASP A 258 -19.14 -8.10 18.37
C ASP A 258 -18.78 -6.70 17.82
N TRP A 259 -17.50 -6.37 17.73
CA TRP A 259 -17.02 -5.13 17.14
C TRP A 259 -17.44 -5.00 15.67
N LYS A 260 -17.24 -6.06 14.86
CA LYS A 260 -17.64 -6.10 13.45
C LYS A 260 -19.12 -5.82 13.27
N ASP A 261 -19.98 -6.49 14.06
CA ASP A 261 -21.43 -6.42 13.88
C ASP A 261 -22.04 -5.14 14.45
N ARG A 262 -21.55 -4.67 15.61
CA ARG A 262 -22.14 -3.53 16.32
C ARG A 262 -21.49 -2.19 16.00
N ILE A 263 -20.21 -2.18 15.61
CA ILE A 263 -19.47 -0.94 15.39
C ILE A 263 -19.08 -0.80 13.92
N TYR A 264 -18.35 -1.76 13.37
CA TYR A 264 -17.80 -1.60 12.02
C TYR A 264 -18.89 -1.60 10.94
N ASN A 265 -19.71 -2.65 10.85
CA ASN A 265 -20.76 -2.75 9.84
C ASN A 265 -21.82 -1.66 10.00
N VAL A 266 -22.20 -1.33 11.24
CA VAL A 266 -23.11 -0.21 11.52
C VAL A 266 -22.47 1.11 11.09
N GLY A 267 -21.19 1.29 11.35
CA GLY A 267 -20.42 2.46 10.92
C GLY A 267 -20.39 2.62 9.40
N ILE A 268 -20.13 1.54 8.67
CA ILE A 268 -20.18 1.53 7.19
C ILE A 268 -21.57 1.96 6.68
N THR A 269 -22.64 1.44 7.28
CA THR A 269 -24.01 1.83 6.92
C THR A 269 -24.27 3.33 7.17
N ASN A 270 -23.77 3.87 8.28
CA ASN A 270 -23.94 5.29 8.62
C ASN A 270 -23.08 6.18 7.69
N LEU A 271 -21.84 5.80 7.40
CA LEU A 271 -21.00 6.49 6.40
C LEU A 271 -21.69 6.55 5.04
N MET A 272 -22.38 5.47 4.63
CA MET A 272 -23.12 5.45 3.38
C MET A 272 -24.32 6.39 3.39
N LYS A 273 -25.03 6.53 4.50
CA LYS A 273 -26.11 7.53 4.62
C LYS A 273 -25.58 8.94 4.43
N ASP A 274 -24.47 9.28 5.11
CA ASP A 274 -23.84 10.60 4.99
C ASP A 274 -23.30 10.82 3.56
N PHE A 275 -22.73 9.79 2.95
CA PHE A 275 -22.27 9.84 1.56
C PHE A 275 -23.43 10.16 0.61
N MET A 276 -24.56 9.46 0.73
CA MET A 276 -25.75 9.67 -0.09
C MET A 276 -26.37 11.06 0.11
N GLU A 277 -26.43 11.55 1.35
CA GLU A 277 -26.92 12.89 1.65
C GLU A 277 -26.08 13.96 0.98
N ASN A 278 -24.74 13.87 1.07
CA ASN A 278 -23.82 14.78 0.39
C ASN A 278 -23.92 14.67 -1.14
N LEU A 279 -24.02 13.42 -1.65
CA LEU A 279 -24.13 13.19 -3.09
C LEU A 279 -25.39 13.83 -3.70
N ARG A 280 -26.55 13.77 -3.00
CA ARG A 280 -27.79 14.47 -3.39
C ARG A 280 -27.59 15.98 -3.47
N GLN A 281 -26.69 16.55 -2.68
CA GLN A 281 -26.31 17.96 -2.68
C GLN A 281 -25.23 18.29 -3.71
N GLY A 282 -24.83 17.33 -4.55
CA GLY A 282 -23.79 17.50 -5.56
C GLY A 282 -22.36 17.51 -5.01
N LYS A 283 -22.13 16.91 -3.83
CA LYS A 283 -20.83 16.82 -3.18
C LYS A 283 -20.43 15.34 -2.98
N VAL A 284 -19.24 14.97 -3.42
CA VAL A 284 -18.67 13.65 -3.20
C VAL A 284 -17.79 13.67 -1.94
N LEU A 285 -18.04 12.76 -1.01
CA LEU A 285 -17.15 12.55 0.13
C LEU A 285 -15.96 11.68 -0.28
N GLY A 286 -14.75 12.06 0.10
CA GLY A 286 -13.51 11.37 -0.24
C GLY A 286 -13.30 10.07 0.55
N ILE A 287 -14.23 9.11 0.47
CA ILE A 287 -14.17 7.80 1.15
C ILE A 287 -13.70 6.76 0.13
N VAL A 288 -12.42 6.41 0.15
CA VAL A 288 -11.78 5.58 -0.89
C VAL A 288 -12.50 4.27 -1.16
N PRO A 289 -12.86 3.44 -0.16
CA PRO A 289 -13.56 2.19 -0.42
C PRO A 289 -14.90 2.38 -1.14
N PHE A 290 -15.63 3.45 -0.83
CA PHE A 290 -16.90 3.75 -1.50
C PHE A 290 -16.64 4.17 -2.95
N LEU A 291 -15.73 5.13 -3.17
CA LEU A 291 -15.45 5.64 -4.51
C LEU A 291 -14.97 4.54 -5.45
N GLY A 292 -14.05 3.71 -5.00
CA GLY A 292 -13.52 2.61 -5.80
C GLY A 292 -14.57 1.59 -6.19
N LEU A 293 -15.43 1.16 -5.26
CA LEU A 293 -16.51 0.21 -5.54
C LEU A 293 -17.61 0.83 -6.39
N ILE A 294 -18.06 2.05 -6.09
CA ILE A 294 -19.06 2.77 -6.90
C ILE A 294 -18.58 2.90 -8.35
N ARG A 295 -17.30 3.26 -8.55
CA ARG A 295 -16.70 3.29 -9.89
C ARG A 295 -16.79 1.95 -10.60
N ILE A 296 -16.41 0.85 -9.93
CA ILE A 296 -16.49 -0.52 -10.47
C ILE A 296 -17.93 -0.83 -10.90
N PHE A 297 -18.91 -0.53 -10.05
CA PHE A 297 -20.32 -0.78 -10.35
C PHE A 297 -20.86 0.06 -11.51
N ILE A 298 -20.56 1.37 -11.54
CA ILE A 298 -21.03 2.27 -12.61
C ILE A 298 -20.43 1.88 -13.96
N LYS A 299 -19.12 1.57 -13.99
CA LYS A 299 -18.45 1.17 -15.23
C LYS A 299 -18.74 -0.27 -15.65
N GLY A 300 -19.42 -1.06 -14.81
CA GLY A 300 -19.69 -2.48 -15.07
C GLY A 300 -18.41 -3.31 -15.13
N GLU A 301 -17.36 -2.89 -14.45
CA GLU A 301 -16.08 -3.58 -14.43
C GLU A 301 -16.21 -4.91 -13.68
N LYS A 302 -15.65 -5.96 -14.25
CA LYS A 302 -15.51 -7.26 -13.59
C LYS A 302 -14.09 -7.37 -13.05
N VAL A 303 -13.97 -7.31 -11.73
CA VAL A 303 -12.68 -7.46 -11.06
C VAL A 303 -12.25 -8.93 -11.16
N LYS A 304 -11.09 -9.17 -11.73
CA LYS A 304 -10.56 -10.52 -11.93
C LYS A 304 -9.22 -10.73 -11.22
N ARG A 305 -8.70 -9.68 -10.61
CA ARG A 305 -7.44 -9.64 -9.87
C ARG A 305 -7.62 -8.82 -8.60
N ILE A 306 -6.68 -8.91 -7.70
CA ILE A 306 -6.66 -8.10 -6.47
C ILE A 306 -6.66 -6.61 -6.84
N LEU A 307 -7.50 -5.83 -6.16
CA LEU A 307 -7.76 -4.43 -6.54
C LEU A 307 -6.56 -3.51 -6.33
N CYS A 308 -5.65 -3.82 -5.40
CA CYS A 308 -4.40 -3.09 -5.26
C CYS A 308 -3.37 -3.44 -6.35
N GLY A 309 -3.65 -4.44 -7.19
CA GLY A 309 -2.77 -4.88 -8.27
C GLY A 309 -1.67 -5.87 -7.85
N SER A 310 -1.57 -6.20 -6.57
CA SER A 310 -0.54 -7.09 -6.03
C SER A 310 -0.43 -8.39 -6.84
N GLY A 311 0.74 -8.67 -7.42
CA GLY A 311 1.00 -9.83 -8.27
C GLY A 311 0.44 -9.74 -9.69
N SER A 312 -0.32 -8.70 -10.03
CA SER A 312 -0.83 -8.50 -11.39
C SER A 312 -0.18 -7.30 -12.10
N ASP A 313 -0.28 -6.11 -11.55
CA ASP A 313 0.28 -4.86 -12.08
C ASP A 313 0.89 -3.97 -10.98
N ALA A 314 0.97 -4.47 -9.76
CA ALA A 314 1.68 -3.84 -8.65
C ALA A 314 2.74 -4.78 -8.09
N PHE A 315 3.96 -4.25 -7.90
CA PHE A 315 5.14 -4.99 -7.46
C PHE A 315 5.95 -4.17 -6.47
N ASN A 316 6.85 -4.83 -5.74
CA ASN A 316 7.74 -4.18 -4.80
C ASN A 316 9.21 -4.53 -5.09
N VAL A 317 10.06 -3.52 -5.16
CA VAL A 317 11.52 -3.68 -5.11
C VAL A 317 11.93 -3.69 -3.65
N THR A 318 12.48 -4.80 -3.19
CA THR A 318 12.98 -4.96 -1.82
C THR A 318 14.29 -4.20 -1.61
N THR A 319 14.74 -4.05 -0.39
CA THR A 319 16.05 -3.47 -0.05
C THR A 319 17.23 -4.24 -0.63
N GLY A 320 17.06 -5.54 -0.90
CA GLY A 320 18.05 -6.39 -1.57
C GLY A 320 18.09 -6.26 -3.10
N GLY A 321 17.16 -5.49 -3.71
CA GLY A 321 17.04 -5.36 -5.16
C GLY A 321 16.31 -6.52 -5.83
N TYR A 322 15.65 -7.37 -5.07
CA TYR A 322 14.73 -8.37 -5.56
C TYR A 322 13.34 -7.76 -5.76
N ILE A 323 12.51 -8.41 -6.59
CA ILE A 323 11.15 -7.98 -6.84
C ILE A 323 10.21 -9.06 -6.32
N ASN A 324 9.26 -8.66 -5.48
CA ASN A 324 8.16 -9.48 -4.99
C ASN A 324 6.80 -8.85 -5.30
N CYS A 325 5.72 -9.57 -5.01
CA CYS A 325 4.37 -9.16 -5.34
C CYS A 325 3.79 -8.12 -4.38
N CYS A 326 4.30 -8.02 -3.16
CA CYS A 326 3.67 -7.22 -2.11
C CYS A 326 4.71 -6.69 -1.11
N PRO A 327 4.69 -5.39 -0.77
CA PRO A 327 5.67 -4.82 0.17
C PRO A 327 5.48 -5.29 1.62
N ILE A 328 4.29 -5.81 1.98
CA ILE A 328 4.01 -6.32 3.34
C ILE A 328 4.12 -7.84 3.45
N ALA A 329 4.54 -8.52 2.39
CA ALA A 329 4.70 -9.98 2.35
C ALA A 329 6.16 -10.31 2.01
N PRO A 330 7.10 -10.05 2.93
CA PRO A 330 8.52 -10.29 2.70
C PRO A 330 8.85 -11.76 2.49
N GLU A 331 8.07 -12.66 3.05
CA GLU A 331 8.21 -14.11 2.94
C GLU A 331 7.78 -14.67 1.58
N PHE A 332 7.12 -13.87 0.74
CA PHE A 332 6.84 -14.30 -0.63
C PHE A 332 8.13 -14.37 -1.44
N ASP A 333 8.32 -15.51 -2.10
CA ASP A 333 9.47 -15.74 -2.96
C ASP A 333 9.65 -14.60 -3.97
N PRO A 334 10.88 -14.14 -4.19
CA PRO A 334 11.16 -13.17 -5.23
C PRO A 334 10.76 -13.71 -6.61
N ILE A 335 10.01 -12.91 -7.37
CA ILE A 335 9.60 -13.23 -8.73
C ILE A 335 10.61 -12.75 -9.78
N ALA A 336 11.51 -11.84 -9.41
CA ALA A 336 12.59 -11.35 -10.27
C ALA A 336 13.73 -10.73 -9.45
N ASP A 337 14.87 -10.55 -10.09
CA ASP A 337 16.04 -9.83 -9.56
C ASP A 337 16.37 -8.65 -10.49
N LEU A 338 16.28 -7.43 -9.96
CA LEU A 338 16.57 -6.20 -10.69
C LEU A 338 18.06 -6.11 -11.16
N LYS A 339 18.95 -6.80 -10.48
CA LYS A 339 20.40 -6.80 -10.76
C LYS A 339 20.75 -7.57 -12.04
N LEU A 340 19.89 -8.47 -12.50
CA LEU A 340 20.16 -9.26 -13.72
C LEU A 340 20.11 -8.40 -14.97
N ASP A 341 21.05 -8.62 -15.90
CA ASP A 341 21.15 -7.88 -17.16
C ASP A 341 19.93 -8.11 -18.07
N ASN A 342 19.35 -9.31 -18.03
CA ASN A 342 18.19 -9.70 -18.82
C ASN A 342 16.85 -9.37 -18.15
N PHE A 343 16.83 -8.52 -17.12
CA PHE A 343 15.59 -8.10 -16.47
C PHE A 343 14.67 -7.39 -17.47
N ASP A 344 13.43 -7.89 -17.57
CA ASP A 344 12.35 -7.27 -18.34
C ASP A 344 11.09 -7.16 -17.46
N HIS A 345 10.63 -5.93 -17.24
CA HIS A 345 9.45 -5.63 -16.42
C HIS A 345 8.17 -6.33 -16.92
N LYS A 346 8.09 -6.62 -18.23
CA LYS A 346 6.91 -7.29 -18.81
C LYS A 346 6.69 -8.70 -18.29
N ASN A 347 7.76 -9.35 -17.84
CA ASN A 347 7.66 -10.67 -17.22
C ASN A 347 7.04 -10.65 -15.82
N LEU A 348 6.92 -9.47 -15.21
CA LEU A 348 6.31 -9.32 -13.89
C LEU A 348 4.79 -9.46 -13.92
N TYR A 349 4.13 -8.96 -14.99
CA TYR A 349 2.67 -8.92 -15.03
C TYR A 349 2.04 -10.29 -14.78
N ASP A 350 1.04 -10.29 -13.90
CA ASP A 350 0.18 -11.45 -13.59
C ASP A 350 0.95 -12.69 -13.12
N THR A 351 1.90 -12.50 -12.22
CA THR A 351 2.74 -13.57 -11.67
C THR A 351 2.10 -14.30 -10.51
N GLU A 352 1.18 -13.64 -9.79
CA GLU A 352 0.53 -14.22 -8.61
C GLU A 352 -0.98 -14.18 -8.70
N LEU A 353 -1.61 -15.30 -8.32
CA LEU A 353 -3.04 -15.48 -8.37
C LEU A 353 -3.60 -15.81 -6.97
N ILE A 354 -4.86 -15.42 -6.76
CA ILE A 354 -5.60 -15.70 -5.54
C ILE A 354 -5.83 -17.21 -5.31
N ALA A 355 -5.95 -17.61 -4.04
CA ALA A 355 -6.22 -18.99 -3.65
C ALA A 355 -7.63 -19.47 -4.05
N GLY A 356 -7.79 -20.79 -4.10
CA GLY A 356 -8.96 -21.48 -4.66
C GLY A 356 -10.30 -21.11 -4.03
N PHE A 357 -10.34 -20.88 -2.71
CA PHE A 357 -11.59 -20.58 -1.99
C PHE A 357 -12.26 -19.27 -2.45
N CYS A 358 -11.48 -18.29 -2.92
CA CYS A 358 -12.04 -17.07 -3.48
C CYS A 358 -12.65 -17.27 -4.88
N LYS A 359 -12.21 -18.29 -5.64
CA LYS A 359 -12.68 -18.53 -7.03
C LYS A 359 -14.15 -18.84 -7.13
N GLU A 360 -14.74 -19.41 -6.07
CA GLU A 360 -16.17 -19.77 -6.00
C GLU A 360 -17.01 -18.71 -5.25
N CYS A 361 -16.39 -17.59 -4.84
CA CYS A 361 -17.05 -16.55 -4.06
C CYS A 361 -17.95 -15.68 -4.96
N GLU A 362 -19.22 -15.51 -4.55
CA GLU A 362 -20.24 -14.74 -5.30
C GLU A 362 -19.88 -13.26 -5.50
N ILE A 363 -19.08 -12.66 -4.61
CA ILE A 363 -18.64 -11.27 -4.75
C ILE A 363 -17.22 -11.14 -5.33
N LEU A 364 -16.62 -12.22 -5.87
CA LEU A 364 -15.25 -12.17 -6.41
C LEU A 364 -15.08 -11.06 -7.45
N GLU A 365 -16.05 -10.91 -8.38
CA GLU A 365 -16.02 -9.88 -9.42
C GLU A 365 -16.11 -8.43 -8.89
N LYS A 366 -16.28 -8.23 -7.58
CA LYS A 366 -16.27 -6.92 -6.90
C LYS A 366 -15.08 -6.79 -5.95
N CYS A 367 -14.82 -7.87 -5.20
CA CYS A 367 -13.77 -7.92 -4.17
C CYS A 367 -12.38 -8.18 -4.73
N GLY A 368 -12.26 -9.01 -5.77
CA GLY A 368 -10.97 -9.41 -6.36
C GLY A 368 -10.11 -10.31 -5.48
N GLY A 369 -10.61 -10.78 -4.32
CA GLY A 369 -9.85 -11.58 -3.36
C GLY A 369 -9.28 -10.78 -2.19
N ARG A 370 -9.63 -9.51 -2.03
CA ARG A 370 -9.29 -8.58 -0.96
C ARG A 370 -7.78 -8.25 -0.90
N CYS A 371 -6.98 -9.06 -0.22
CA CYS A 371 -5.55 -8.89 0.00
C CYS A 371 -4.81 -10.17 -0.40
N LEU A 372 -3.75 -10.07 -1.22
CA LEU A 372 -2.99 -11.23 -1.69
C LEU A 372 -2.33 -11.96 -0.53
N TYR A 373 -1.72 -11.22 0.39
CA TYR A 373 -1.07 -11.78 1.55
C TYR A 373 -2.06 -12.60 2.39
N ALA A 374 -3.12 -11.97 2.87
CA ALA A 374 -4.14 -12.65 3.67
C ALA A 374 -4.83 -13.82 2.92
N ASN A 375 -4.93 -13.74 1.60
CA ASN A 375 -5.50 -14.80 0.78
C ASN A 375 -4.60 -16.02 0.69
N LYS A 376 -3.29 -15.84 0.51
CA LYS A 376 -2.33 -16.95 0.36
C LYS A 376 -1.97 -17.58 1.68
N ASP A 377 -1.68 -16.77 2.66
CA ASP A 377 -1.25 -17.21 3.98
C ASP A 377 -2.42 -17.76 4.81
N ASN A 378 -3.64 -17.29 4.52
CA ASN A 378 -4.86 -17.63 5.27
C ASN A 378 -4.68 -17.42 6.78
N TRP A 379 -4.00 -16.32 7.14
CA TRP A 379 -3.53 -15.96 8.48
C TRP A 379 -4.59 -16.11 9.58
N TRP A 380 -5.83 -15.75 9.28
CA TRP A 380 -6.94 -15.84 10.25
C TRP A 380 -7.58 -17.23 10.34
N GLY A 381 -7.04 -18.26 9.68
CA GLY A 381 -7.68 -19.53 9.54
C GLY A 381 -9.01 -19.47 8.76
N GLU A 382 -9.71 -20.59 8.67
CA GLU A 382 -10.97 -20.65 7.90
C GLU A 382 -12.09 -19.83 8.54
N GLU A 383 -12.26 -19.91 9.86
CA GLU A 383 -13.33 -19.20 10.57
C GLU A 383 -13.06 -17.69 10.62
N GLY A 384 -11.84 -17.27 10.97
CA GLY A 384 -11.48 -15.86 10.97
C GLY A 384 -11.63 -15.21 9.60
N ARG A 385 -11.23 -15.93 8.54
CA ARG A 385 -11.45 -15.48 7.17
C ARG A 385 -12.92 -15.27 6.84
N LYS A 386 -13.82 -16.15 7.28
CA LYS A 386 -15.27 -15.97 7.10
C LYS A 386 -15.76 -14.68 7.75
N HIS A 387 -15.34 -14.40 8.99
CA HIS A 387 -15.72 -13.17 9.69
C HIS A 387 -15.17 -11.92 9.02
N VAL A 388 -13.92 -11.93 8.56
CA VAL A 388 -13.34 -10.80 7.81
C VAL A 388 -14.06 -10.63 6.46
N CYS A 389 -14.37 -11.70 5.74
CA CYS A 389 -15.15 -11.62 4.49
C CYS A 389 -16.53 -10.99 4.72
N GLN A 390 -17.17 -11.19 5.86
CA GLN A 390 -18.48 -10.58 6.18
C GLN A 390 -18.41 -9.05 6.19
N THR A 391 -17.28 -8.43 6.56
CA THR A 391 -17.12 -6.97 6.47
C THR A 391 -17.14 -6.50 5.01
N VAL A 392 -16.51 -7.27 4.12
CA VAL A 392 -16.49 -6.98 2.68
C VAL A 392 -17.86 -7.20 2.04
N PHE A 393 -18.54 -8.30 2.40
CA PHE A 393 -19.92 -8.54 1.96
C PHE A 393 -20.83 -7.38 2.36
N HIS A 394 -20.73 -6.92 3.61
CA HIS A 394 -21.52 -5.80 4.09
C HIS A 394 -21.23 -4.51 3.32
N LEU A 395 -19.96 -4.20 3.08
CA LEU A 395 -19.56 -3.04 2.31
C LEU A 395 -20.10 -3.08 0.87
N VAL A 396 -19.92 -4.20 0.16
CA VAL A 396 -20.42 -4.39 -1.20
C VAL A 396 -21.95 -4.26 -1.24
N LYS A 397 -22.65 -4.95 -0.35
CA LYS A 397 -24.11 -4.91 -0.25
C LYS A 397 -24.63 -3.50 0.04
N THR A 398 -24.01 -2.79 0.95
CA THR A 398 -24.38 -1.41 1.31
C THR A 398 -24.30 -0.48 0.09
N ILE A 399 -23.32 -0.67 -0.78
CA ILE A 399 -23.21 0.10 -2.03
C ILE A 399 -24.25 -0.36 -3.04
N GLU A 400 -24.44 -1.67 -3.23
CA GLU A 400 -25.45 -2.23 -4.14
C GLU A 400 -26.86 -1.72 -3.85
N ASP A 401 -27.23 -1.66 -2.57
CA ASP A 401 -28.54 -1.19 -2.13
C ASP A 401 -28.81 0.29 -2.45
N ASN A 402 -27.76 1.09 -2.67
CA ASN A 402 -27.86 2.50 -3.05
C ASN A 402 -27.52 2.77 -4.54
N LEU A 403 -27.13 1.75 -5.29
CA LEU A 403 -26.52 1.90 -6.61
C LEU A 403 -27.43 2.58 -7.64
N GLU A 404 -28.72 2.24 -7.68
CA GLU A 404 -29.66 2.80 -8.66
C GLU A 404 -29.86 4.31 -8.40
N GLU A 405 -29.91 4.75 -7.16
CA GLU A 405 -29.97 6.17 -6.81
C GLU A 405 -28.66 6.89 -7.17
N ILE A 406 -27.52 6.27 -6.87
CA ILE A 406 -26.20 6.82 -7.25
C ILE A 406 -26.12 7.02 -8.75
N LYS A 407 -26.48 6.01 -9.55
CA LYS A 407 -26.47 6.09 -11.02
C LYS A 407 -27.36 7.24 -11.52
N LYS A 408 -28.55 7.40 -10.93
CA LYS A 408 -29.46 8.48 -11.29
C LYS A 408 -28.83 9.85 -11.02
N ILE A 409 -28.29 10.08 -9.82
CA ILE A 409 -27.66 11.33 -9.45
C ILE A 409 -26.46 11.65 -10.34
N VAL A 410 -25.62 10.66 -10.64
CA VAL A 410 -24.46 10.83 -11.53
C VAL A 410 -24.89 11.09 -12.97
N ALA A 411 -25.98 10.48 -13.45
CA ALA A 411 -26.53 10.78 -14.77
C ALA A 411 -27.07 12.22 -14.88
N GLU A 412 -27.67 12.75 -13.81
CA GLU A 412 -28.15 14.12 -13.73
C GLU A 412 -27.00 15.14 -13.57
N ASN A 413 -25.89 14.72 -12.94
CA ASN A 413 -24.68 15.57 -12.77
C ASN A 413 -23.39 14.78 -13.11
N PRO A 414 -23.03 14.64 -14.40
CA PRO A 414 -21.87 13.84 -14.83
C PRO A 414 -20.51 14.29 -14.25
N LYS A 415 -20.39 15.54 -13.78
CA LYS A 415 -19.16 16.05 -13.14
C LYS A 415 -18.81 15.29 -11.87
N LEU A 416 -19.80 14.74 -11.16
CA LEU A 416 -19.57 13.93 -9.97
C LEU A 416 -18.72 12.68 -10.29
N MET A 417 -18.79 12.17 -11.54
CA MET A 417 -18.00 11.02 -11.94
C MET A 417 -16.49 11.30 -11.95
N GLU A 418 -16.07 12.56 -12.16
CA GLU A 418 -14.66 12.93 -12.11
C GLU A 418 -14.07 12.80 -10.69
N GLU A 419 -14.91 13.00 -9.67
CA GLU A 419 -14.54 12.82 -8.26
C GLU A 419 -14.65 11.37 -7.83
N ILE A 420 -15.67 10.65 -8.34
CA ILE A 420 -15.90 9.21 -8.05
C ILE A 420 -14.85 8.32 -8.73
N ASP A 421 -14.25 8.75 -9.85
CA ASP A 421 -13.30 7.94 -10.61
C ASP A 421 -11.96 7.78 -9.86
N TYR A 422 -11.98 6.96 -8.85
CA TYR A 422 -10.85 6.66 -7.97
C TYR A 422 -10.38 5.20 -8.16
N PRO A 423 -9.10 4.88 -8.06
CA PRO A 423 -7.95 5.74 -7.75
C PRO A 423 -7.52 6.62 -8.95
N LYS A 424 -7.13 7.88 -8.64
CA LYS A 424 -6.78 8.86 -9.69
C LYS A 424 -5.42 8.60 -10.31
N PHE A 425 -4.42 8.23 -9.50
CA PHE A 425 -3.02 8.17 -9.94
C PHE A 425 -2.43 6.77 -9.83
N ASN A 426 -2.82 5.99 -8.81
CA ASN A 426 -2.24 4.69 -8.50
C ASN A 426 -3.19 3.83 -7.67
N ASN A 427 -2.81 2.58 -7.45
CA ASN A 427 -3.54 1.62 -6.62
C ASN A 427 -2.87 1.41 -5.25
N SER A 428 -2.05 2.37 -4.76
CA SER A 428 -1.39 2.25 -3.44
C SER A 428 -2.39 2.24 -2.27
N THR A 429 -3.66 2.53 -2.55
CA THR A 429 -4.77 2.33 -1.63
C THR A 429 -5.60 1.14 -2.10
N GLU A 430 -5.71 0.12 -1.30
CA GLU A 430 -6.63 -0.97 -1.52
C GLU A 430 -8.07 -0.47 -1.39
N ILE A 431 -8.90 -0.79 -2.37
CA ILE A 431 -10.31 -0.38 -2.36
C ILE A 431 -11.12 -1.21 -1.38
N ILE A 432 -10.71 -2.46 -1.17
CA ILE A 432 -11.34 -3.36 -0.20
C ILE A 432 -10.48 -3.40 1.06
N PRO A 433 -10.97 -2.88 2.18
CA PRO A 433 -10.25 -2.85 3.45
C PRO A 433 -9.96 -4.22 4.03
#